data_9e5a99afc371959331597c10dff5366a
#
_entry.id   9e5a99afc371959331597c10dff5366a
#
_cell.length_a   1.000
_cell.length_b   1.000
_cell.length_c   1.000
_cell.angle_alpha   90.00
_cell.angle_beta   90.00
_cell.angle_gamma   90.00
#
_symmetry.space_group_name_H-M   'P 1'
#
loop_
_entity.id
_entity.type
_entity.pdbx_description
1 polymer ?
#
loop_
_entity_poly.entity_id
_entity_poly.type
_entity_poly.pdbx_seq_one_letter_code
_entity_poly.pdbx_strand_id
1 'polypeptide(L)'
;MVIIYKSPGCASCRKAKQWLKENNIEFVEKNIFTSLLNEDEIKYILSRSENGTEDIISVRSKAFKALKKDLDDYSMKELVELIQKNPSILRRPIMISEKSFVVGYDDDEITTMMTPSMRAAINEACEKACNDSCPNYQVCGAVRQDAKPAQLFLDSESI
;
A
#
# COMPACT_ATOMS: atom_id res chain seq x y z
N MET A 1 1.42 13.86 -3.72
CA MET A 1 2.61 13.29 -4.42
C MET A 1 3.01 11.99 -3.75
N VAL A 2 3.29 10.95 -4.51
CA VAL A 2 3.68 9.61 -4.02
C VAL A 2 5.18 9.41 -4.23
N ILE A 3 5.88 8.83 -3.25
CA ILE A 3 7.25 8.36 -3.41
C ILE A 3 7.21 6.85 -3.60
N ILE A 4 7.78 6.35 -4.70
CA ILE A 4 7.89 4.92 -4.97
C ILE A 4 9.36 4.47 -4.89
N TYR A 5 9.65 3.60 -3.94
CA TYR A 5 10.94 2.93 -3.83
C TYR A 5 10.90 1.64 -4.65
N LYS A 6 11.77 1.56 -5.63
CA LYS A 6 11.79 0.48 -6.62
C LYS A 6 13.17 -0.14 -6.77
N SER A 7 13.22 -1.29 -7.45
CA SER A 7 14.46 -1.86 -7.96
C SER A 7 14.38 -2.15 -9.45
N PRO A 8 15.54 -2.22 -10.14
CA PRO A 8 15.58 -2.67 -11.53
C PRO A 8 15.01 -4.09 -11.66
N GLY A 9 14.29 -4.35 -12.76
CA GLY A 9 13.76 -5.67 -13.07
C GLY A 9 12.57 -6.15 -12.23
N CYS A 10 12.07 -5.36 -11.30
CA CYS A 10 10.93 -5.71 -10.46
C CYS A 10 9.61 -5.61 -11.23
N ALA A 11 8.92 -6.73 -11.43
CA ALA A 11 7.62 -6.76 -12.12
C ALA A 11 6.53 -6.02 -11.36
N SER A 12 6.43 -6.22 -10.04
CA SER A 12 5.48 -5.51 -9.17
C SER A 12 5.71 -4.00 -9.19
N CYS A 13 6.97 -3.56 -9.22
CA CYS A 13 7.29 -2.13 -9.35
C CYS A 13 6.82 -1.54 -10.68
N ARG A 14 6.88 -2.31 -11.78
CA ARG A 14 6.35 -1.87 -13.07
C ARG A 14 4.84 -1.74 -13.06
N LYS A 15 4.14 -2.71 -12.47
CA LYS A 15 2.68 -2.67 -12.33
C LYS A 15 2.24 -1.45 -11.48
N ALA A 16 2.84 -1.25 -10.32
CA ALA A 16 2.54 -0.11 -9.47
C ALA A 16 2.76 1.23 -10.18
N LYS A 17 3.87 1.37 -10.90
CA LYS A 17 4.16 2.57 -11.68
C LYS A 17 3.16 2.79 -12.82
N GLN A 18 2.77 1.73 -13.51
CA GLN A 18 1.77 1.80 -14.56
C GLN A 18 0.44 2.26 -13.99
N TRP A 19 -0.01 1.66 -12.89
CA TRP A 19 -1.24 2.02 -12.21
C TRP A 19 -1.26 3.50 -11.76
N LEU A 20 -0.16 3.99 -11.17
CA LEU A 20 -0.04 5.40 -10.78
C LEU A 20 -0.17 6.35 -11.99
N LYS A 21 0.42 5.97 -13.14
CA LYS A 21 0.31 6.75 -14.39
C LYS A 21 -1.10 6.74 -14.95
N GLU A 22 -1.75 5.58 -15.01
CA GLU A 22 -3.11 5.41 -15.52
C GLU A 22 -4.12 6.22 -14.71
N ASN A 23 -3.86 6.37 -13.41
CA ASN A 23 -4.68 7.18 -12.51
C ASN A 23 -4.21 8.63 -12.38
N ASN A 24 -3.27 9.10 -13.20
CA ASN A 24 -2.74 10.47 -13.18
C ASN A 24 -2.24 10.92 -11.79
N ILE A 25 -1.66 10.00 -11.02
CA ILE A 25 -1.09 10.28 -9.70
C ILE A 25 0.37 10.68 -9.88
N GLU A 26 0.73 11.88 -9.44
CA GLU A 26 2.12 12.33 -9.44
C GLU A 26 2.97 11.52 -8.47
N PHE A 27 4.11 11.03 -8.95
CA PHE A 27 5.04 10.25 -8.14
C PHE A 27 6.49 10.52 -8.47
N VAL A 28 7.34 10.31 -7.47
CA VAL A 28 8.80 10.37 -7.58
C VAL A 28 9.36 8.95 -7.41
N GLU A 29 10.22 8.55 -8.34
CA GLU A 29 10.86 7.25 -8.30
C GLU A 29 12.21 7.32 -7.56
N LYS A 30 12.41 6.45 -6.58
CA LYS A 30 13.71 6.23 -5.93
C LYS A 30 14.15 4.79 -6.14
N ASN A 31 15.34 4.61 -6.71
CA ASN A 31 15.93 3.29 -6.86
C ASN A 31 16.74 2.96 -5.61
N ILE A 32 16.34 1.92 -4.88
CA ILE A 32 16.95 1.53 -3.61
C ILE A 32 18.43 1.11 -3.72
N PHE A 33 18.92 0.80 -4.93
CA PHE A 33 20.32 0.42 -5.16
C PHE A 33 21.20 1.57 -5.56
N THR A 34 20.66 2.58 -6.23
CA THR A 34 21.44 3.74 -6.71
C THR A 34 21.33 4.94 -5.79
N SER A 35 20.19 5.08 -5.14
CA SER A 35 19.95 6.11 -4.12
C SER A 35 19.91 5.42 -2.76
N LEU A 36 21.08 5.33 -2.10
CA LEU A 36 21.16 4.78 -0.76
C LEU A 36 20.14 5.49 0.14
N LEU A 37 19.30 4.70 0.76
CA LEU A 37 18.36 5.20 1.75
C LEU A 37 19.15 5.75 2.94
N ASN A 38 18.92 7.00 3.29
CA ASN A 38 19.51 7.58 4.48
C ASN A 38 18.79 7.07 5.74
N GLU A 39 19.40 7.31 6.91
CA GLU A 39 18.85 6.86 8.19
C GLU A 39 17.44 7.42 8.45
N ASP A 40 17.22 8.69 8.10
CA ASP A 40 15.91 9.35 8.31
C ASP A 40 14.83 8.77 7.39
N GLU A 41 15.17 8.43 6.15
CA GLU A 41 14.26 7.76 5.23
C GLU A 41 13.87 6.37 5.73
N ILE A 42 14.82 5.59 6.23
CA ILE A 42 14.55 4.26 6.78
C ILE A 42 13.68 4.37 8.03
N LYS A 43 13.99 5.29 8.93
CA LYS A 43 13.16 5.57 10.12
C LYS A 43 11.76 6.02 9.72
N TYR A 44 11.64 6.88 8.71
CA TYR A 44 10.36 7.32 8.19
C TYR A 44 9.54 6.16 7.62
N ILE A 45 10.13 5.29 6.81
CA ILE A 45 9.47 4.09 6.29
C ILE A 45 8.98 3.21 7.43
N LEU A 46 9.82 2.95 8.43
CA LEU A 46 9.47 2.16 9.61
C LEU A 46 8.35 2.80 10.43
N SER A 47 8.35 4.11 10.57
CA SER A 47 7.30 4.83 11.33
C SER A 47 5.92 4.80 10.64
N ARG A 48 5.90 4.50 9.34
CA ARG A 48 4.67 4.40 8.54
C ARG A 48 4.13 2.97 8.45
N SER A 49 4.95 1.97 8.76
CA SER A 49 4.53 0.57 8.78
C SER A 49 3.74 0.25 10.06
N GLU A 50 2.75 -0.61 9.96
CA GLU A 50 1.91 -1.03 11.09
C GLU A 50 2.63 -2.06 11.96
N ASN A 51 3.29 -3.04 11.33
CA ASN A 51 4.03 -4.12 12.01
C ASN A 51 5.56 -3.91 11.95
N GLY A 52 6.02 -2.67 11.73
CA GLY A 52 7.43 -2.34 11.73
C GLY A 52 8.24 -3.06 10.66
N THR A 53 9.24 -3.82 11.09
CA THR A 53 10.16 -4.54 10.20
C THR A 53 9.52 -5.62 9.36
N GLU A 54 8.49 -6.29 9.88
CA GLU A 54 7.81 -7.39 9.20
C GLU A 54 7.13 -6.94 7.90
N ASP A 55 6.61 -5.72 7.87
CA ASP A 55 5.97 -5.18 6.67
C ASP A 55 6.96 -4.88 5.55
N ILE A 56 8.12 -4.35 5.90
CA ILE A 56 9.08 -3.82 4.93
C ILE A 56 10.17 -4.79 4.55
N ILE A 57 10.45 -5.82 5.36
CA ILE A 57 11.51 -6.80 5.13
C ILE A 57 10.96 -8.04 4.43
N SER A 58 11.66 -8.46 3.39
CA SER A 58 11.33 -9.67 2.64
C SER A 58 12.04 -10.89 3.21
N VAL A 59 11.31 -11.75 3.90
CA VAL A 59 11.80 -13.03 4.42
C VAL A 59 12.30 -13.98 3.31
N ARG A 60 11.86 -13.75 2.07
CA ARG A 60 12.28 -14.53 0.90
C ARG A 60 13.63 -14.10 0.33
N SER A 61 14.12 -12.92 0.72
CA SER A 61 15.37 -12.39 0.19
C SER A 61 16.57 -13.23 0.64
N LYS A 62 17.59 -13.32 -0.23
CA LYS A 62 18.84 -13.99 0.13
C LYS A 62 19.54 -13.30 1.29
N ALA A 63 19.43 -11.98 1.36
CA ALA A 63 19.99 -11.17 2.43
C ALA A 63 19.34 -11.51 3.79
N PHE A 64 18.03 -11.69 3.83
CA PHE A 64 17.31 -12.12 5.04
C PHE A 64 17.77 -13.52 5.49
N LYS A 65 17.83 -14.47 4.56
CA LYS A 65 18.25 -15.86 4.85
C LYS A 65 19.70 -15.99 5.35
N ALA A 66 20.52 -14.97 5.08
CA ALA A 66 21.90 -14.90 5.54
C ALA A 66 22.07 -14.25 6.93
N LEU A 67 20.97 -13.79 7.54
CA LEU A 67 20.99 -13.22 8.88
C LEU A 67 21.34 -14.29 9.92
N LYS A 68 22.11 -13.89 10.91
CA LYS A 68 22.57 -14.77 12.00
C LYS A 68 21.72 -14.68 13.27
N LYS A 69 20.84 -13.70 13.33
CA LYS A 69 19.95 -13.44 14.46
C LYS A 69 18.57 -12.98 13.97
N ASP A 70 17.58 -13.08 14.79
CA ASP A 70 16.22 -12.63 14.49
C ASP A 70 16.14 -11.12 14.35
N LEU A 71 15.16 -10.61 13.58
CA LEU A 71 15.01 -9.17 13.35
C LEU A 71 14.78 -8.37 14.63
N ASP A 72 14.09 -8.96 15.59
CA ASP A 72 13.78 -8.32 16.87
C ASP A 72 15.01 -8.10 17.76
N ASP A 73 16.08 -8.84 17.50
CA ASP A 73 17.36 -8.70 18.20
C ASP A 73 18.24 -7.57 17.65
N TYR A 74 17.82 -6.96 16.53
CA TYR A 74 18.57 -5.83 15.94
C TYR A 74 18.18 -4.51 16.57
N SER A 75 19.16 -3.76 17.04
CA SER A 75 18.95 -2.37 17.38
C SER A 75 18.61 -1.54 16.15
N MET A 76 17.98 -0.38 16.32
CA MET A 76 17.63 0.51 15.21
C MET A 76 18.84 0.87 14.36
N LYS A 77 20.00 1.10 14.96
CA LYS A 77 21.25 1.40 14.23
C LYS A 77 21.72 0.23 13.38
N GLU A 78 21.74 -0.96 13.93
CA GLU A 78 22.12 -2.17 13.22
C GLU A 78 21.16 -2.47 12.07
N LEU A 79 19.87 -2.22 12.27
CA LEU A 79 18.83 -2.39 11.24
C LEU A 79 19.04 -1.41 10.07
N VAL A 80 19.31 -0.14 10.37
CA VAL A 80 19.63 0.87 9.36
C VAL A 80 20.87 0.45 8.56
N GLU A 81 21.96 0.07 9.23
CA GLU A 81 23.18 -0.41 8.57
C GLU A 81 22.91 -1.66 7.71
N LEU A 82 22.10 -2.59 8.21
CA LEU A 82 21.72 -3.80 7.48
C LEU A 82 21.02 -3.45 6.17
N ILE A 83 20.02 -2.56 6.22
CA ILE A 83 19.26 -2.12 5.04
C ILE A 83 20.16 -1.37 4.07
N GLN A 84 21.03 -0.48 4.56
CA GLN A 84 21.98 0.27 3.72
C GLN A 84 22.99 -0.64 3.02
N LYS A 85 23.51 -1.63 3.72
CA LYS A 85 24.44 -2.62 3.15
C LYS A 85 23.78 -3.58 2.20
N ASN A 86 22.51 -3.91 2.45
CA ASN A 86 21.74 -4.90 1.69
C ASN A 86 20.33 -4.40 1.34
N PRO A 87 20.18 -3.40 0.45
CA PRO A 87 18.86 -2.88 0.09
C PRO A 87 17.91 -3.93 -0.49
N SER A 88 18.46 -5.05 -1.00
CA SER A 88 17.68 -6.18 -1.52
C SER A 88 16.83 -6.90 -0.47
N ILE A 89 17.07 -6.62 0.83
CA ILE A 89 16.27 -7.18 1.93
C ILE A 89 14.87 -6.57 1.98
N LEU A 90 14.67 -5.37 1.43
CA LEU A 90 13.39 -4.68 1.43
C LEU A 90 12.39 -5.33 0.47
N ARG A 91 11.12 -5.37 0.87
CA ARG A 91 9.99 -5.64 -0.03
C ARG A 91 9.88 -4.52 -1.06
N ARG A 92 9.35 -4.81 -2.23
CA ARG A 92 9.25 -3.86 -3.35
C ARG A 92 7.97 -4.06 -4.15
N PRO A 93 7.38 -2.99 -4.63
CA PRO A 93 7.65 -1.58 -4.32
C PRO A 93 7.26 -1.20 -2.90
N ILE A 94 7.86 -0.13 -2.36
CA ILE A 94 7.33 0.59 -1.20
C ILE A 94 6.81 1.92 -1.73
N MET A 95 5.55 2.20 -1.50
CA MET A 95 4.90 3.42 -1.94
C MET A 95 4.42 4.22 -0.73
N ILE A 96 4.79 5.48 -0.67
CA ILE A 96 4.47 6.37 0.43
C ILE A 96 3.83 7.64 -0.12
N SER A 97 2.66 7.95 0.39
CA SER A 97 2.03 9.26 0.23
C SER A 97 1.89 9.95 1.58
N GLU A 98 1.36 11.15 1.59
CA GLU A 98 1.07 11.87 2.83
C GLU A 98 0.18 11.05 3.80
N LYS A 99 -0.79 10.34 3.28
CA LYS A 99 -1.81 9.62 4.06
C LYS A 99 -1.74 8.10 3.97
N SER A 100 -1.07 7.56 2.95
CA SER A 100 -1.10 6.13 2.66
C SER A 100 0.30 5.55 2.58
N PHE A 101 0.44 4.31 3.01
CA PHE A 101 1.65 3.50 2.96
C PHE A 101 1.30 2.11 2.43
N VAL A 102 1.94 1.70 1.34
CA VAL A 102 1.69 0.40 0.72
C VAL A 102 3.01 -0.28 0.39
N VAL A 103 3.12 -1.54 0.74
CA VAL A 103 4.32 -2.37 0.50
C VAL A 103 3.96 -3.57 -0.37
N GLY A 104 4.57 -3.65 -1.52
CA GLY A 104 4.23 -4.63 -2.54
C GLY A 104 3.27 -4.04 -3.57
N TYR A 105 2.74 -4.90 -4.42
CA TYR A 105 1.68 -4.56 -5.36
C TYR A 105 0.50 -5.48 -5.14
N ASP A 106 -0.58 -4.88 -4.76
CA ASP A 106 -1.90 -5.48 -4.66
C ASP A 106 -2.90 -4.53 -5.30
N ASP A 107 -3.85 -5.07 -6.06
CA ASP A 107 -4.81 -4.28 -6.84
C ASP A 107 -5.79 -3.50 -5.94
N ASP A 108 -6.07 -4.00 -4.75
CA ASP A 108 -6.97 -3.36 -3.79
C ASP A 108 -6.21 -2.33 -2.93
N GLU A 109 -5.08 -2.73 -2.35
CA GLU A 109 -4.29 -1.86 -1.47
C GLU A 109 -3.78 -0.60 -2.19
N ILE A 110 -3.38 -0.72 -3.47
CA ILE A 110 -2.88 0.43 -4.23
C ILE A 110 -3.93 1.54 -4.41
N THR A 111 -5.22 1.20 -4.33
CA THR A 111 -6.30 2.19 -4.43
C THR A 111 -6.28 3.21 -3.29
N THR A 112 -5.65 2.89 -2.17
CA THR A 112 -5.45 3.81 -1.05
C THR A 112 -4.56 5.00 -1.42
N MET A 113 -3.77 4.89 -2.50
CA MET A 113 -2.96 5.99 -3.05
C MET A 113 -3.79 7.06 -3.77
N MET A 114 -5.06 6.78 -4.09
CA MET A 114 -5.96 7.76 -4.69
C MET A 114 -6.24 8.92 -3.74
N THR A 115 -6.28 10.12 -4.28
CA THR A 115 -6.70 11.30 -3.52
C THR A 115 -8.21 11.25 -3.21
N PRO A 116 -8.68 11.94 -2.17
CA PRO A 116 -10.10 12.02 -1.88
C PRO A 116 -10.93 12.55 -3.06
N SER A 117 -10.41 13.52 -3.80
CA SER A 117 -11.05 14.08 -4.99
C SER A 117 -11.19 13.07 -6.12
N MET A 118 -10.17 12.23 -6.33
CA MET A 118 -10.23 11.15 -7.34
C MET A 118 -11.26 10.10 -6.94
N ARG A 119 -11.30 9.70 -5.68
CA ARG A 119 -12.31 8.75 -5.18
C ARG A 119 -13.72 9.32 -5.34
N ALA A 120 -13.92 10.61 -5.03
CA ALA A 120 -15.21 11.27 -5.22
C ALA A 120 -15.64 11.28 -6.69
N ALA A 121 -14.71 11.60 -7.61
CA ALA A 121 -15.00 11.61 -9.05
C ALA A 121 -15.36 10.22 -9.58
N ILE A 122 -14.67 9.17 -9.11
CA ILE A 122 -14.99 7.77 -9.48
C ILE A 122 -16.37 7.38 -8.94
N ASN A 123 -16.68 7.73 -7.69
CA ASN A 123 -17.98 7.45 -7.10
C ASN A 123 -19.12 8.16 -7.87
N GLU A 124 -18.95 9.45 -8.18
CA GLU A 124 -19.92 10.21 -8.98
C GLU A 124 -20.13 9.61 -10.38
N ALA A 125 -19.04 9.19 -11.04
CA ALA A 125 -19.13 8.51 -12.34
C ALA A 125 -19.81 7.15 -12.21
N CYS A 126 -19.54 6.41 -11.15
CA CYS A 126 -20.17 5.14 -10.85
C CYS A 126 -21.68 5.31 -10.56
N GLU A 127 -22.06 6.31 -9.77
CA GLU A 127 -23.48 6.62 -9.49
C GLU A 127 -24.26 6.91 -10.77
N LYS A 128 -23.67 7.70 -11.68
CA LYS A 128 -24.32 8.04 -12.97
C LYS A 128 -24.45 6.84 -13.92
N ALA A 129 -23.52 5.89 -13.85
CA ALA A 129 -23.47 4.72 -14.73
C ALA A 129 -24.06 3.45 -14.10
N CYS A 130 -24.44 3.53 -12.81
CA CYS A 130 -24.88 2.36 -12.05
C CYS A 130 -26.28 1.90 -12.50
N ASN A 131 -26.36 0.64 -12.88
CA ASN A 131 -27.60 -0.05 -13.18
C ASN A 131 -27.51 -1.50 -12.71
N ASP A 132 -28.63 -2.22 -12.76
CA ASP A 132 -28.72 -3.61 -12.31
C ASP A 132 -27.77 -4.58 -13.01
N SER A 133 -27.16 -4.17 -14.13
CA SER A 133 -26.17 -4.95 -14.89
C SER A 133 -24.74 -4.69 -14.41
N CYS A 134 -24.50 -3.80 -13.45
CA CYS A 134 -23.20 -3.52 -12.92
C CYS A 134 -22.67 -4.70 -12.10
N PRO A 135 -21.45 -5.24 -12.39
CA PRO A 135 -20.89 -6.37 -11.64
C PRO A 135 -20.73 -6.11 -10.14
N ASN A 136 -20.59 -4.84 -9.76
CA ASN A 136 -20.39 -4.40 -8.38
C ASN A 136 -21.68 -3.84 -7.74
N TYR A 137 -22.83 -3.97 -8.39
CA TYR A 137 -24.09 -3.39 -7.94
C TYR A 137 -24.44 -3.73 -6.49
N GLN A 138 -24.20 -4.98 -6.07
CA GLN A 138 -24.52 -5.45 -4.72
C GLN A 138 -23.58 -4.94 -3.62
N VAL A 139 -22.34 -4.58 -3.96
CA VAL A 139 -21.31 -4.12 -3.02
C VAL A 139 -21.07 -2.61 -3.09
N CYS A 140 -21.58 -1.96 -4.14
CA CYS A 140 -21.43 -0.52 -4.33
C CYS A 140 -22.31 0.25 -3.36
N GLY A 141 -21.73 1.10 -2.53
CA GLY A 141 -22.45 1.96 -1.59
C GLY A 141 -23.27 3.08 -2.24
N ALA A 142 -23.04 3.37 -3.53
CA ALA A 142 -23.65 4.49 -4.25
C ALA A 142 -25.17 4.36 -4.43
N VAL A 143 -25.70 3.14 -4.48
CA VAL A 143 -27.12 2.87 -4.80
C VAL A 143 -28.02 2.75 -3.57
N ARG A 144 -27.43 2.79 -2.36
CA ARG A 144 -28.22 2.57 -1.13
C ARG A 144 -28.97 3.80 -0.61
N GLN A 145 -29.00 4.90 -1.31
CA GLN A 145 -29.77 6.07 -0.86
C GLN A 145 -31.29 5.87 -0.99
N ASP A 146 -31.75 4.95 -1.84
CA ASP A 146 -33.18 4.60 -1.98
C ASP A 146 -33.57 3.27 -1.31
N ALA A 147 -32.62 2.51 -0.82
CA ALA A 147 -32.93 1.34 -0.01
C ALA A 147 -33.31 1.80 1.39
N LYS A 148 -34.60 1.75 1.70
CA LYS A 148 -35.10 1.85 3.07
C LYS A 148 -34.18 1.05 3.99
N PRO A 149 -33.79 1.60 5.16
CA PRO A 149 -32.96 0.83 6.10
C PRO A 149 -33.74 -0.48 6.37
N ALA A 150 -33.16 -1.57 5.95
CA ALA A 150 -33.69 -2.88 6.28
C ALA A 150 -33.76 -2.95 7.81
N GLN A 151 -34.94 -3.13 8.34
CA GLN A 151 -35.22 -3.53 9.71
C GLN A 151 -34.52 -4.87 9.98
N LEU A 152 -33.28 -4.86 10.33
CA LEU A 152 -32.48 -6.06 10.56
C LEU A 152 -31.83 -6.12 11.93
N PHE A 153 -32.37 -5.35 12.90
CA PHE A 153 -31.96 -5.51 14.31
C PHE A 153 -33.11 -5.08 15.25
N LEU A 154 -34.23 -5.78 15.23
CA LEU A 154 -35.21 -5.74 16.30
C LEU A 154 -35.96 -7.07 16.34
N ASP A 155 -35.28 -8.16 16.63
CA ASP A 155 -35.90 -9.38 17.15
C ASP A 155 -34.86 -10.21 17.91
N SER A 156 -34.45 -9.70 19.07
CA SER A 156 -33.87 -10.53 20.11
C SER A 156 -34.06 -9.90 21.47
N GLU A 157 -35.35 -9.64 21.79
CA GLU A 157 -35.78 -9.54 23.19
C GLU A 157 -37.19 -10.09 23.28
N SER A 158 -37.28 -11.35 23.55
CA SER A 158 -38.37 -12.00 24.30
C SER A 158 -38.08 -13.48 24.38
N ILE A 159 -37.52 -13.93 25.41
CA ILE A 159 -37.94 -14.91 26.43
C ILE A 159 -36.74 -15.24 27.31
#